data_acc2aafd46de254acfd8588f43dcdf8f
#
_entry.id   acc2aafd46de254acfd8588f43dcdf8f
#
_cell.length_a   1.000
_cell.length_b   1.000
_cell.length_c   1.000
_cell.angle_alpha   90.00
_cell.angle_beta   90.00
_cell.angle_gamma   90.00
#
_symmetry.space_group_name_H-M   'P 1'
#
loop_
_entity.id
_entity.type
_entity.pdbx_description
1 polymer ?
#
loop_
_entity_poly.entity_id
_entity_poly.type
_entity_poly.pdbx_seq_one_letter_code
_entity_poly.pdbx_strand_id
1 'polypeptide(L)'
;MRHITRTARLACAMAVAGVLLAGCGLLGGDTNGKGALAGMDMQGAAERADGMFYATVGAIKPETEWVHRATTTGSCDVTRYWTVMTVISEQRRGNFLGLVERSWKASDYRIKMVNPSKDMPTIIATSPDGFGIRVSFGYKGQAFFEVTSPCVDKSKVAPPTKMANGRAYEGEIPTPNVHSDFWSAETPVPGPTPSS
;
A
#
# COMPACT_ATOMS: atom_id res chain seq x y z
N MET A 1 72.18 -52.72 2.59
CA MET A 1 72.23 -53.05 4.03
C MET A 1 70.92 -52.55 4.65
N ARG A 2 70.10 -53.52 4.98
CA ARG A 2 69.52 -53.77 6.32
C ARG A 2 68.60 -52.64 6.75
N HIS A 3 67.43 -52.92 6.86
CA HIS A 3 66.48 -53.64 7.74
C HIS A 3 65.54 -52.61 8.39
N ILE A 4 64.33 -52.86 8.25
CA ILE A 4 63.39 -53.60 9.11
C ILE A 4 62.46 -52.63 9.86
N THR A 5 61.19 -52.78 9.54
CA THR A 5 60.02 -53.15 10.34
C THR A 5 59.63 -52.18 11.44
N ARG A 6 58.40 -51.92 11.65
CA ARG A 6 57.21 -52.63 12.04
C ARG A 6 56.21 -51.60 12.59
N THR A 7 55.05 -51.72 12.09
CA THR A 7 53.83 -52.04 12.82
C THR A 7 53.48 -51.19 14.03
N ALA A 8 52.31 -50.64 14.07
CA ALA A 8 51.16 -51.14 14.79
C ALA A 8 50.11 -50.05 14.91
N ARG A 9 48.95 -50.30 14.40
CA ARG A 9 47.70 -50.65 15.12
C ARG A 9 47.02 -49.53 15.85
N LEU A 10 45.81 -49.36 15.39
CA LEU A 10 44.53 -49.23 16.08
C LEU A 10 44.32 -47.98 16.95
N ALA A 11 43.36 -47.25 16.58
CA ALA A 11 42.18 -47.10 17.44
C ALA A 11 41.00 -46.52 16.63
N CYS A 12 39.95 -47.28 16.55
CA CYS A 12 38.61 -46.85 16.16
C CYS A 12 38.11 -45.79 17.14
N ALA A 13 37.65 -44.67 16.62
CA ALA A 13 36.71 -43.85 17.32
C ALA A 13 35.51 -43.65 16.41
N MET A 14 34.45 -44.35 16.73
CA MET A 14 33.13 -44.12 16.12
C MET A 14 32.62 -42.81 16.63
N ALA A 15 32.48 -41.85 15.76
CA ALA A 15 31.66 -40.70 15.99
C ALA A 15 30.33 -40.91 15.29
N VAL A 16 29.31 -41.11 16.06
CA VAL A 16 27.91 -41.19 15.63
C VAL A 16 27.51 -39.81 15.13
N ALA A 17 27.44 -39.65 13.83
CA ALA A 17 26.87 -38.47 13.21
C ALA A 17 25.36 -38.58 13.33
N GLY A 18 24.79 -37.79 14.21
CA GLY A 18 23.35 -37.55 14.28
C GLY A 18 22.86 -36.89 13.00
N VAL A 19 22.11 -37.63 12.23
CA VAL A 19 21.39 -37.11 11.06
C VAL A 19 20.22 -36.28 11.57
N LEU A 20 20.38 -34.97 11.55
CA LEU A 20 19.28 -34.04 11.65
C LEU A 20 18.54 -34.08 10.31
N LEU A 21 17.44 -34.76 10.28
CA LEU A 21 16.42 -34.64 9.23
C LEU A 21 15.83 -33.25 9.27
N ALA A 22 16.42 -32.36 8.51
CA ALA A 22 15.77 -31.14 8.10
C ALA A 22 14.64 -31.55 7.15
N GLY A 23 13.45 -31.69 7.68
CA GLY A 23 12.24 -31.89 6.89
C GLY A 23 12.02 -30.67 6.00
N CYS A 24 12.42 -30.74 4.74
CA CYS A 24 11.91 -29.87 3.69
C CYS A 24 10.45 -30.22 3.50
N GLY A 25 9.58 -29.50 4.18
CA GLY A 25 8.17 -29.43 3.87
C GLY A 25 7.98 -28.72 2.55
N LEU A 26 8.14 -29.43 1.44
CA LEU A 26 7.63 -29.03 0.14
C LEU A 26 6.12 -29.23 0.15
N LEU A 27 5.39 -28.28 0.67
CA LEU A 27 3.99 -28.09 0.37
C LEU A 27 3.87 -26.72 -0.26
N GLY A 28 3.85 -26.69 -1.58
CA GLY A 28 3.38 -25.56 -2.34
C GLY A 28 1.94 -25.29 -1.96
N GLY A 29 1.76 -24.44 -0.97
CA GLY A 29 0.50 -23.80 -0.65
C GLY A 29 0.65 -22.35 -1.07
N ASP A 30 -0.31 -21.86 -1.82
CA ASP A 30 -0.49 -20.44 -2.09
C ASP A 30 -0.46 -19.66 -0.76
N THR A 31 0.72 -19.21 -0.35
CA THR A 31 0.92 -18.35 0.84
C THR A 31 0.73 -16.89 0.46
N ASN A 32 -0.25 -16.59 -0.41
CA ASN A 32 -0.65 -15.23 -0.68
C ASN A 32 -1.34 -14.64 0.56
N GLY A 33 -0.59 -13.86 1.31
CA GLY A 33 -1.12 -12.90 2.28
C GLY A 33 -1.49 -13.41 3.67
N LYS A 34 -1.63 -14.71 3.90
CA LYS A 34 -2.06 -15.23 5.23
C LYS A 34 -0.98 -15.14 6.32
N GLY A 35 0.29 -15.11 5.96
CA GLY A 35 1.39 -15.03 6.94
C GLY A 35 1.61 -13.62 7.50
N ALA A 36 1.41 -12.60 6.67
CA ALA A 36 1.64 -11.21 7.06
C ALA A 36 0.52 -10.63 7.96
N LEU A 37 -0.64 -11.30 8.00
CA LEU A 37 -1.82 -10.87 8.76
C LEU A 37 -2.07 -11.73 10.01
N ALA A 38 -1.24 -12.76 10.24
CA ALA A 38 -1.37 -13.59 11.43
C ALA A 38 -1.19 -12.74 12.69
N GLY A 39 -2.27 -12.61 13.48
CA GLY A 39 -2.28 -11.78 14.69
C GLY A 39 -2.53 -10.29 14.47
N MET A 40 -2.87 -9.86 13.24
CA MET A 40 -3.30 -8.48 13.01
C MET A 40 -4.76 -8.31 13.44
N ASP A 41 -5.03 -7.28 14.22
CA ASP A 41 -6.38 -6.86 14.58
C ASP A 41 -6.83 -5.64 13.74
N MET A 42 -8.07 -5.19 13.93
CA MET A 42 -8.62 -4.05 13.20
C MET A 42 -7.84 -2.75 13.46
N GLN A 43 -7.27 -2.55 14.67
CA GLN A 43 -6.46 -1.36 14.94
C GLN A 43 -5.17 -1.39 14.12
N GLY A 44 -4.43 -2.49 14.14
CA GLY A 44 -3.23 -2.66 13.33
C GLY A 44 -3.52 -2.55 11.83
N ALA A 45 -4.67 -3.08 11.37
CA ALA A 45 -5.10 -2.95 10.00
C ALA A 45 -5.44 -1.49 9.63
N ALA A 46 -6.06 -0.73 10.52
CA ALA A 46 -6.32 0.69 10.31
C ALA A 46 -5.01 1.51 10.20
N GLU A 47 -4.03 1.23 11.06
CA GLU A 47 -2.70 1.86 11.00
C GLU A 47 -1.96 1.50 9.71
N ARG A 48 -2.08 0.26 9.25
CA ARG A 48 -1.53 -0.19 7.96
C ARG A 48 -2.19 0.56 6.80
N ALA A 49 -3.52 0.70 6.82
CA ALA A 49 -4.27 1.47 5.81
C ALA A 49 -3.82 2.95 5.78
N ASP A 50 -3.65 3.56 6.96
CA ASP A 50 -3.13 4.92 7.08
C ASP A 50 -1.73 5.04 6.43
N GLY A 51 -0.82 4.10 6.70
CA GLY A 51 0.51 4.06 6.10
C GLY A 51 0.49 3.94 4.57
N MET A 52 -0.41 3.14 4.02
CA MET A 52 -0.58 2.98 2.56
C MET A 52 -1.04 4.29 1.91
N PHE A 53 -2.00 4.97 2.52
CA PHE A 53 -2.45 6.27 2.04
C PHE A 53 -1.33 7.31 2.10
N TYR A 54 -0.61 7.43 3.23
CA TYR A 54 0.45 8.43 3.39
C TYR A 54 1.60 8.22 2.40
N ALA A 55 1.96 6.97 2.13
CA ALA A 55 2.93 6.64 1.09
C ALA A 55 2.45 7.09 -0.30
N THR A 56 1.17 6.85 -0.60
CA THR A 56 0.56 7.24 -1.88
C THR A 56 0.55 8.75 -2.07
N VAL A 57 0.03 9.51 -1.10
CA VAL A 57 -0.05 10.98 -1.23
C VAL A 57 1.33 11.63 -1.18
N GLY A 58 2.29 11.04 -0.48
CA GLY A 58 3.69 11.48 -0.47
C GLY A 58 4.36 11.40 -1.84
N ALA A 59 3.93 10.48 -2.70
CA ALA A 59 4.41 10.33 -4.06
C ALA A 59 3.74 11.30 -5.06
N ILE A 60 2.66 11.97 -4.66
CA ILE A 60 1.97 12.95 -5.50
C ILE A 60 2.68 14.31 -5.36
N LYS A 61 3.22 14.80 -6.50
CA LYS A 61 3.91 16.11 -6.54
C LYS A 61 3.35 16.93 -7.71
N PRO A 62 3.14 18.24 -7.51
CA PRO A 62 3.19 18.99 -6.24
C PRO A 62 2.25 18.41 -5.18
N GLU A 63 2.52 18.71 -3.91
CA GLU A 63 1.71 18.21 -2.80
C GLU A 63 0.26 18.68 -2.91
N THR A 64 -0.64 17.83 -2.42
CA THR A 64 -2.08 18.14 -2.32
C THR A 64 -2.50 18.17 -0.86
N GLU A 65 -3.45 19.04 -0.53
CA GLU A 65 -4.09 19.01 0.78
C GLU A 65 -5.16 17.92 0.83
N TRP A 66 -5.27 17.26 1.96
CA TRP A 66 -6.24 16.19 2.19
C TRP A 66 -6.69 16.18 3.65
N VAL A 67 -7.84 15.55 3.89
CA VAL A 67 -8.43 15.37 5.21
C VAL A 67 -8.91 13.94 5.40
N HIS A 68 -8.95 13.51 6.67
CA HIS A 68 -9.58 12.25 7.05
C HIS A 68 -11.09 12.33 6.94
N ARG A 69 -11.70 11.18 6.64
CA ARG A 69 -13.14 10.96 6.78
C ARG A 69 -13.41 9.90 7.85
N ALA A 70 -14.68 9.66 8.13
CA ALA A 70 -15.09 8.65 9.10
C ALA A 70 -14.56 7.27 8.71
N THR A 71 -13.99 6.56 9.69
CA THR A 71 -13.61 5.16 9.57
C THR A 71 -14.84 4.29 9.68
N THR A 72 -14.94 3.23 8.88
CA THR A 72 -15.96 2.21 9.03
C THR A 72 -15.35 0.87 9.42
N THR A 73 -16.08 0.10 10.22
CA THR A 73 -15.69 -1.25 10.62
C THR A 73 -16.80 -2.22 10.25
N GLY A 74 -16.42 -3.30 9.59
CA GLY A 74 -17.31 -4.42 9.30
C GLY A 74 -17.29 -5.48 10.40
N SER A 75 -17.63 -6.71 10.04
CA SER A 75 -17.58 -7.85 10.98
C SER A 75 -16.14 -8.27 11.31
N CYS A 76 -15.22 -8.18 10.34
CA CYS A 76 -13.81 -8.53 10.48
C CYS A 76 -12.88 -7.66 9.63
N ASP A 77 -13.33 -6.52 9.16
CA ASP A 77 -12.54 -5.61 8.32
C ASP A 77 -12.68 -4.17 8.80
N VAL A 78 -11.75 -3.33 8.40
CA VAL A 78 -11.78 -1.89 8.63
C VAL A 78 -11.50 -1.17 7.33
N THR A 79 -12.22 -0.06 7.11
CA THR A 79 -11.98 0.82 5.96
C THR A 79 -11.69 2.23 6.45
N ARG A 80 -10.58 2.79 5.97
CA ARG A 80 -10.18 4.18 6.12
C ARG A 80 -10.50 4.96 4.85
N TYR A 81 -10.90 6.22 5.03
CA TYR A 81 -11.25 7.11 3.93
C TYR A 81 -10.57 8.46 4.07
N TRP A 82 -10.20 9.03 2.93
CA TRP A 82 -9.62 10.37 2.83
C TRP A 82 -10.21 11.11 1.65
N THR A 83 -10.21 12.40 1.77
CA THR A 83 -10.65 13.30 0.71
C THR A 83 -9.54 14.29 0.40
N VAL A 84 -9.20 14.44 -0.87
CA VAL A 84 -8.28 15.47 -1.35
C VAL A 84 -9.06 16.78 -1.45
N MET A 85 -8.55 17.80 -0.78
CA MET A 85 -9.18 19.14 -0.75
C MET A 85 -8.63 20.08 -1.80
N THR A 86 -7.48 19.72 -2.41
CA THR A 86 -6.97 20.42 -3.59
C THR A 86 -7.85 20.14 -4.79
N VAL A 87 -8.29 21.17 -5.47
CA VAL A 87 -9.07 21.08 -6.71
C VAL A 87 -8.19 20.50 -7.80
N ILE A 88 -8.57 19.32 -8.32
CA ILE A 88 -7.89 18.67 -9.45
C ILE A 88 -8.74 18.92 -10.70
N SER A 89 -8.24 19.77 -11.59
CA SER A 89 -8.94 20.06 -12.84
C SER A 89 -9.08 18.83 -13.73
N GLU A 90 -10.03 18.82 -14.62
CA GLU A 90 -10.25 17.71 -15.56
C GLU A 90 -8.97 17.39 -16.33
N GLN A 91 -8.23 18.42 -16.76
CA GLN A 91 -6.97 18.32 -17.50
C GLN A 91 -5.84 17.67 -16.67
N ARG A 92 -5.94 17.68 -15.34
CA ARG A 92 -4.92 17.15 -14.44
C ARG A 92 -5.25 15.77 -13.84
N ARG A 93 -6.51 15.31 -13.95
CA ARG A 93 -6.92 14.01 -13.36
C ARG A 93 -6.09 12.84 -13.86
N GLY A 94 -5.80 12.80 -15.17
CA GLY A 94 -4.96 11.75 -15.76
C GLY A 94 -3.54 11.75 -15.19
N ASN A 95 -2.93 12.91 -15.00
CA ASN A 95 -1.61 13.03 -14.37
C ASN A 95 -1.64 12.58 -12.92
N PHE A 96 -2.66 13.01 -12.16
CA PHE A 96 -2.85 12.60 -10.76
C PHE A 96 -2.96 11.08 -10.64
N LEU A 97 -3.85 10.45 -11.40
CA LEU A 97 -4.02 9.01 -11.40
C LEU A 97 -2.77 8.28 -11.89
N GLY A 98 -2.07 8.81 -12.87
CA GLY A 98 -0.80 8.24 -13.33
C GLY A 98 0.30 8.25 -12.28
N LEU A 99 0.35 9.27 -11.41
CA LEU A 99 1.28 9.29 -10.25
C LEU A 99 0.89 8.22 -9.24
N VAL A 100 -0.40 8.12 -8.91
CA VAL A 100 -0.92 7.10 -8.00
C VAL A 100 -0.60 5.69 -8.52
N GLU A 101 -0.90 5.41 -9.79
CA GLU A 101 -0.66 4.11 -10.40
C GLU A 101 0.82 3.73 -10.37
N ARG A 102 1.72 4.67 -10.70
CA ARG A 102 3.17 4.42 -10.62
C ARG A 102 3.63 4.15 -9.20
N SER A 103 3.13 4.92 -8.22
CA SER A 103 3.44 4.70 -6.80
C SER A 103 3.00 3.32 -6.33
N TRP A 104 1.79 2.90 -6.69
CA TRP A 104 1.27 1.59 -6.32
C TRP A 104 2.06 0.45 -6.99
N LYS A 105 2.40 0.58 -8.27
CA LYS A 105 3.26 -0.40 -8.97
C LYS A 105 4.65 -0.49 -8.35
N ALA A 106 5.24 0.65 -7.96
CA ALA A 106 6.54 0.67 -7.29
C ALA A 106 6.50 0.05 -5.88
N SER A 107 5.32 -0.06 -5.29
CA SER A 107 5.06 -0.73 -4.00
C SER A 107 4.55 -2.17 -4.17
N ASP A 108 4.71 -2.77 -5.35
CA ASP A 108 4.25 -4.12 -5.69
C ASP A 108 2.73 -4.34 -5.57
N TYR A 109 1.94 -3.25 -5.63
CA TYR A 109 0.49 -3.39 -5.64
C TYR A 109 0.03 -3.87 -7.01
N ARG A 110 -0.85 -4.85 -7.00
CA ARG A 110 -1.47 -5.37 -8.22
C ARG A 110 -2.66 -4.51 -8.62
N ILE A 111 -2.54 -3.80 -9.74
CA ILE A 111 -3.66 -3.04 -10.31
C ILE A 111 -4.75 -4.02 -10.74
N LYS A 112 -5.95 -3.83 -10.22
CA LYS A 112 -7.14 -4.65 -10.48
C LYS A 112 -8.03 -4.06 -11.55
N MET A 113 -8.17 -2.74 -11.53
CA MET A 113 -9.05 -2.02 -12.44
C MET A 113 -8.53 -0.60 -12.66
N VAL A 114 -8.61 -0.16 -13.90
CA VAL A 114 -8.49 1.24 -14.30
C VAL A 114 -9.75 1.59 -15.09
N ASN A 115 -10.53 2.51 -14.55
CA ASN A 115 -11.68 3.10 -15.26
C ASN A 115 -11.28 4.49 -15.78
N PRO A 116 -11.14 4.70 -17.10
CA PRO A 116 -10.73 5.97 -17.68
C PRO A 116 -11.92 6.92 -17.93
N SER A 117 -13.07 6.67 -17.31
CA SER A 117 -14.24 7.55 -17.44
C SER A 117 -13.87 9.01 -17.20
N LYS A 118 -14.45 9.92 -17.99
CA LYS A 118 -14.24 11.37 -17.78
C LYS A 118 -14.90 11.86 -16.49
N ASP A 119 -16.05 11.29 -16.14
CA ASP A 119 -16.84 11.76 -14.99
C ASP A 119 -16.31 11.24 -13.67
N MET A 120 -16.02 9.92 -13.59
CA MET A 120 -15.56 9.25 -12.38
C MET A 120 -14.38 8.31 -12.68
N PRO A 121 -13.23 8.85 -13.11
CA PRO A 121 -12.06 8.02 -13.33
C PRO A 121 -11.63 7.40 -12.01
N THR A 122 -11.25 6.10 -12.06
CA THR A 122 -10.99 5.31 -10.85
C THR A 122 -9.85 4.34 -11.10
N ILE A 123 -9.01 4.13 -10.10
CA ILE A 123 -8.04 3.03 -10.07
C ILE A 123 -8.28 2.22 -8.79
N ILE A 124 -8.26 0.90 -8.94
CA ILE A 124 -8.33 -0.05 -7.83
C ILE A 124 -7.10 -0.95 -7.89
N ALA A 125 -6.49 -1.17 -6.74
CA ALA A 125 -5.37 -2.09 -6.59
C ALA A 125 -5.50 -2.93 -5.32
N THR A 126 -4.68 -3.97 -5.23
CA THR A 126 -4.53 -4.79 -4.04
C THR A 126 -3.05 -4.85 -3.67
N SER A 127 -2.72 -4.60 -2.42
CA SER A 127 -1.37 -4.74 -1.88
C SER A 127 -0.96 -6.22 -1.76
N PRO A 128 0.34 -6.52 -1.62
CA PRO A 128 0.80 -7.91 -1.43
C PRO A 128 0.20 -8.58 -0.20
N ASP A 129 -0.09 -7.83 0.85
CA ASP A 129 -0.71 -8.28 2.09
C ASP A 129 -2.25 -8.25 2.06
N GLY A 130 -2.85 -8.07 0.87
CA GLY A 130 -4.28 -8.28 0.62
C GLY A 130 -5.19 -7.08 0.89
N PHE A 131 -4.66 -5.91 1.25
CA PHE A 131 -5.48 -4.70 1.37
C PHE A 131 -5.96 -4.23 0.00
N GLY A 132 -7.25 -3.88 -0.08
CA GLY A 132 -7.78 -3.15 -1.22
C GLY A 132 -7.50 -1.67 -1.08
N ILE A 133 -7.03 -1.03 -2.15
CA ILE A 133 -6.88 0.42 -2.21
C ILE A 133 -7.55 0.96 -3.45
N ARG A 134 -8.28 2.07 -3.30
CA ARG A 134 -9.00 2.74 -4.38
C ARG A 134 -8.75 4.23 -4.34
N VAL A 135 -8.60 4.83 -5.52
CA VAL A 135 -8.77 6.25 -5.73
C VAL A 135 -9.82 6.47 -6.80
N SER A 136 -10.76 7.37 -6.55
CA SER A 136 -11.81 7.73 -7.50
C SER A 136 -12.06 9.22 -7.47
N PHE A 137 -12.36 9.79 -8.64
CA PHE A 137 -12.85 11.14 -8.72
C PHE A 137 -14.37 11.16 -8.64
N GLY A 138 -14.89 12.14 -7.95
CA GLY A 138 -16.31 12.40 -7.82
C GLY A 138 -16.68 13.81 -8.28
N TYR A 139 -17.78 14.30 -7.72
CA TYR A 139 -18.32 15.60 -8.06
C TYR A 139 -17.29 16.72 -7.89
N LYS A 140 -17.26 17.66 -8.83
CA LYS A 140 -16.32 18.81 -8.84
C LYS A 140 -14.84 18.45 -8.77
N GLY A 141 -14.44 17.28 -9.30
CA GLY A 141 -13.05 16.87 -9.33
C GLY A 141 -12.46 16.48 -7.98
N GLN A 142 -13.30 16.15 -7.02
CA GLN A 142 -12.87 15.68 -5.71
C GLN A 142 -12.30 14.26 -5.81
N ALA A 143 -11.04 14.07 -5.42
CA ALA A 143 -10.45 12.74 -5.33
C ALA A 143 -10.69 12.15 -3.94
N PHE A 144 -11.19 10.92 -3.93
CA PHE A 144 -11.45 10.12 -2.74
C PHE A 144 -10.51 8.93 -2.71
N PHE A 145 -9.85 8.73 -1.58
CA PHE A 145 -9.10 7.52 -1.30
C PHE A 145 -9.84 6.64 -0.30
N GLU A 146 -9.72 5.35 -0.50
CA GLU A 146 -10.28 4.33 0.36
C GLU A 146 -9.29 3.17 0.45
N VAL A 147 -9.04 2.71 1.67
CA VAL A 147 -8.24 1.50 1.92
C VAL A 147 -9.03 0.59 2.83
N THR A 148 -9.30 -0.62 2.35
CA THR A 148 -10.04 -1.65 3.09
C THR A 148 -9.10 -2.81 3.41
N SER A 149 -9.09 -3.23 4.67
CA SER A 149 -8.31 -4.39 5.10
C SER A 149 -8.93 -5.70 4.61
N PRO A 150 -8.16 -6.79 4.51
CA PRO A 150 -8.73 -8.13 4.54
C PRO A 150 -9.38 -8.40 5.91
N CYS A 151 -9.98 -9.58 6.06
CA CYS A 151 -10.53 -10.02 7.34
C CYS A 151 -9.41 -10.21 8.37
N VAL A 152 -9.52 -9.55 9.52
CA VAL A 152 -8.58 -9.54 10.65
C VAL A 152 -9.33 -9.73 11.97
N ASP A 153 -8.62 -9.89 13.06
CA ASP A 153 -9.22 -10.04 14.37
C ASP A 153 -9.95 -8.77 14.82
N LYS A 154 -11.10 -8.93 15.42
CA LYS A 154 -11.95 -7.81 15.84
C LYS A 154 -11.34 -7.06 17.01
N SER A 155 -11.20 -5.74 16.87
CA SER A 155 -10.79 -4.85 17.95
C SER A 155 -11.45 -3.47 17.82
N LYS A 156 -11.28 -2.62 18.82
CA LYS A 156 -11.67 -1.20 18.71
C LYS A 156 -10.66 -0.49 17.81
N VAL A 157 -11.17 0.40 16.99
CA VAL A 157 -10.35 1.22 16.07
C VAL A 157 -10.35 2.67 16.53
N ALA A 158 -9.17 3.17 16.86
CA ALA A 158 -8.96 4.57 17.21
C ALA A 158 -8.96 5.47 15.96
N PRO A 159 -9.24 6.78 16.11
CA PRO A 159 -9.00 7.74 15.04
C PRO A 159 -7.56 7.72 14.56
N PRO A 160 -7.30 8.16 13.31
CA PRO A 160 -5.93 8.30 12.80
C PRO A 160 -5.09 9.22 13.69
N THR A 161 -3.84 8.84 13.94
CA THR A 161 -2.92 9.61 14.80
C THR A 161 -2.20 10.73 14.05
N LYS A 162 -1.98 10.57 12.73
CA LYS A 162 -1.36 11.60 11.92
C LYS A 162 -2.39 12.66 11.56
N MET A 163 -2.05 13.90 11.83
CA MET A 163 -2.88 15.04 11.42
C MET A 163 -3.01 15.12 9.90
N ALA A 164 -4.19 15.51 9.42
CA ALA A 164 -4.35 15.92 8.04
C ALA A 164 -3.41 17.10 7.73
N ASN A 165 -2.97 17.21 6.47
CA ASN A 165 -2.15 18.35 6.05
C ASN A 165 -2.97 19.53 5.53
N GLY A 166 -4.28 19.34 5.37
CA GLY A 166 -5.23 20.41 5.07
C GLY A 166 -5.77 21.08 6.33
N ARG A 167 -6.53 22.17 6.11
CA ARG A 167 -7.20 22.85 7.22
C ARG A 167 -8.22 21.92 7.90
N ALA A 168 -8.47 22.14 9.17
CA ALA A 168 -9.58 21.50 9.87
C ALA A 168 -10.91 22.07 9.37
N TYR A 169 -11.90 21.20 9.24
CA TYR A 169 -13.27 21.56 8.92
C TYR A 169 -14.17 21.16 10.09
N GLU A 170 -15.07 22.05 10.44
CA GLU A 170 -16.13 21.76 11.41
C GLU A 170 -17.36 21.25 10.66
N GLY A 171 -17.95 20.14 11.11
CA GLY A 171 -19.12 19.55 10.48
C GLY A 171 -18.78 18.77 9.18
N GLU A 172 -19.61 18.93 8.16
CA GLU A 172 -19.43 18.24 6.88
C GLU A 172 -18.22 18.76 6.11
N ILE A 173 -17.44 17.83 5.58
CA ILE A 173 -16.30 18.16 4.70
C ILE A 173 -16.86 18.74 3.39
N PRO A 174 -16.51 19.98 3.04
CA PRO A 174 -17.03 20.61 1.83
C PRO A 174 -16.44 19.98 0.57
N THR A 175 -16.92 20.43 -0.59
CA THR A 175 -16.23 20.12 -1.86
C THR A 175 -14.84 20.73 -1.86
N PRO A 176 -13.89 20.23 -2.73
CA PRO A 176 -12.54 20.76 -2.79
C PRO A 176 -12.51 22.27 -2.92
N ASN A 177 -11.72 22.93 -2.09
CA ASN A 177 -11.66 24.39 -1.99
C ASN A 177 -10.24 24.95 -1.88
N VAL A 178 -9.23 24.12 -2.11
CA VAL A 178 -7.83 24.53 -2.14
C VAL A 178 -7.35 24.60 -3.58
N HIS A 179 -6.93 25.76 -4.02
CA HIS A 179 -6.36 25.95 -5.35
C HIS A 179 -4.86 25.72 -5.36
N SER A 180 -4.38 25.02 -6.39
CA SER A 180 -2.98 24.78 -6.70
C SER A 180 -2.70 25.27 -8.12
N ASP A 181 -1.64 26.04 -8.31
CA ASP A 181 -1.24 26.52 -9.65
C ASP A 181 -1.03 25.37 -10.65
N PHE A 182 -0.63 24.21 -10.16
CA PHE A 182 -0.45 23.03 -10.99
C PHE A 182 -1.73 22.19 -11.10
N TRP A 183 -2.30 21.76 -9.97
CA TRP A 183 -3.41 20.80 -9.99
C TRP A 183 -4.72 21.40 -10.45
N SER A 184 -4.94 22.70 -10.20
CA SER A 184 -6.18 23.38 -10.57
C SER A 184 -6.10 24.06 -11.93
N ALA A 185 -4.97 23.96 -12.65
CA ALA A 185 -4.80 24.56 -13.96
C ALA A 185 -5.71 23.90 -15.01
N GLU A 186 -6.40 24.73 -15.77
CA GLU A 186 -7.30 24.31 -16.86
C GLU A 186 -6.55 23.99 -18.16
N THR A 187 -5.23 24.24 -18.21
CA THR A 187 -4.38 23.92 -19.36
C THR A 187 -3.77 22.54 -19.23
N PRO A 188 -3.58 21.77 -20.30
CA PRO A 188 -2.85 20.52 -20.26
C PRO A 188 -1.43 20.68 -19.69
N VAL A 189 -0.86 19.61 -19.14
CA VAL A 189 0.57 19.61 -18.75
C VAL A 189 1.40 19.84 -20.01
N PRO A 190 2.36 20.77 -20.01
CA PRO A 190 3.30 20.90 -21.11
C PRO A 190 3.98 19.56 -21.38
N GLY A 191 3.98 19.14 -22.64
CA GLY A 191 4.74 17.95 -23.06
C GLY A 191 6.23 18.15 -22.79
N PRO A 192 7.04 17.07 -22.75
CA PRO A 192 8.48 17.21 -22.68
C PRO A 192 8.95 18.09 -23.83
N THR A 193 9.74 19.12 -23.49
CA THR A 193 10.36 19.97 -24.51
C THR A 193 11.27 19.08 -25.36
N PRO A 194 11.13 19.10 -26.71
CA PRO A 194 12.08 18.38 -27.56
C PRO A 194 13.48 18.85 -27.21
N SER A 195 14.36 17.93 -26.85
CA SER A 195 15.78 18.23 -26.72
C SER A 195 16.31 18.58 -28.10
N SER A 196 16.72 19.82 -28.28
CA SER A 196 17.44 20.31 -29.45
C SER A 196 18.83 19.72 -29.54
#